data_bff6c6e14911af2f51d5549d705d3893
#
_entry.id   bff6c6e14911af2f51d5549d705d3893
#
_cell.length_a   1.000
_cell.length_b   1.000
_cell.length_c   1.000
_cell.angle_alpha   90.00
_cell.angle_beta   90.00
_cell.angle_gamma   90.00
#
_symmetry.space_group_name_H-M   'P 1'
#
loop_
_entity.id
_entity.type
_entity.pdbx_description
1 polymer ?
#
loop_
_entity_poly.entity_id
_entity_poly.type
_entity_poly.pdbx_seq_one_letter_code
_entity_poly.pdbx_strand_id
1 'polypeptide(L)'
;MTPILAVSNGTVVAIVVIVVVDLFAIFFGLSFARSRRAQREADEAATAALLGEPAPPAPKPVSRREFFRRSLVASLLVFTAEFGGATIAFLWPNLRGGFGSVINAGKLEDILGFINENNLPFYSGTGRFYIVKYGGKPSGDVDYAAEGVTTDGIMPLYQRCVHLGCRVPFCPSSQWFECPCHGSKYNTAGEYQLGPAPHGMDRFKVSVSGSGDVMVDTAEIVLGPPRGTNTTHKPPAGPFCVAVQ
;
A
#
# COMPACT_ATOMS: atom_id res chain seq x y z
N MET A 1 -4.91 -13.30 -17.57
CA MET A 1 -4.41 -12.71 -16.31
C MET A 1 -5.35 -13.15 -15.20
N THR A 2 -4.92 -14.07 -14.36
CA THR A 2 -5.70 -14.56 -13.21
C THR A 2 -5.75 -13.46 -12.14
N PRO A 3 -6.93 -13.11 -11.58
CA PRO A 3 -7.01 -12.12 -10.52
C PRO A 3 -6.31 -12.66 -9.27
N ILE A 4 -5.26 -11.98 -8.84
CA ILE A 4 -4.64 -12.23 -7.54
C ILE A 4 -5.68 -11.84 -6.48
N LEU A 5 -6.25 -12.83 -5.80
CA LEU A 5 -7.22 -12.65 -4.71
C LEU A 5 -6.55 -11.82 -3.60
N ALA A 6 -6.94 -10.56 -3.53
CA ALA A 6 -6.47 -9.65 -2.48
C ALA A 6 -7.13 -10.04 -1.15
N VAL A 7 -6.36 -10.69 -0.27
CA VAL A 7 -6.80 -11.11 1.07
C VAL A 7 -6.98 -9.88 1.97
N SER A 8 -8.12 -9.71 2.62
CA SER A 8 -8.35 -8.58 3.56
C SER A 8 -7.56 -8.76 4.86
N ASN A 9 -7.19 -7.67 5.54
CA ASN A 9 -6.51 -7.75 6.84
C ASN A 9 -7.32 -8.58 7.86
N GLY A 10 -8.65 -8.48 7.81
CA GLY A 10 -9.52 -9.32 8.62
C GLY A 10 -9.42 -10.80 8.29
N THR A 11 -9.23 -11.15 7.01
CA THR A 11 -9.03 -12.54 6.59
C THR A 11 -7.68 -13.08 7.07
N VAL A 12 -6.61 -12.26 7.02
CA VAL A 12 -5.28 -12.66 7.53
C VAL A 12 -5.32 -12.89 9.03
N VAL A 13 -5.93 -11.98 9.79
CA VAL A 13 -6.12 -12.13 11.25
C VAL A 13 -6.94 -13.38 11.56
N ALA A 14 -8.03 -13.63 10.84
CA ALA A 14 -8.85 -14.83 11.02
C ALA A 14 -8.06 -16.12 10.76
N ILE A 15 -7.26 -16.17 9.68
CA ILE A 15 -6.41 -17.32 9.37
C ILE A 15 -5.38 -17.56 10.48
N VAL A 16 -4.71 -16.51 10.97
CA VAL A 16 -3.73 -16.63 12.05
C VAL A 16 -4.39 -17.16 13.32
N VAL A 17 -5.54 -16.63 13.70
CA VAL A 17 -6.31 -17.10 14.88
C VAL A 17 -6.71 -18.56 14.72
N ILE A 18 -7.21 -18.96 13.54
CA ILE A 18 -7.59 -20.36 13.26
C ILE A 18 -6.37 -21.27 13.39
N VAL A 19 -5.24 -20.92 12.78
CA VAL A 19 -4.01 -21.73 12.84
C VAL A 19 -3.51 -21.88 14.28
N VAL A 20 -3.55 -20.82 15.08
CA VAL A 20 -3.17 -20.87 16.50
C VAL A 20 -4.12 -21.78 17.28
N VAL A 21 -5.41 -21.66 17.08
CA VAL A 21 -6.42 -22.52 17.73
C VAL A 21 -6.25 -23.98 17.34
N ASP A 22 -6.01 -24.26 16.05
CA ASP A 22 -5.79 -25.62 15.57
C ASP A 22 -4.50 -26.24 16.14
N LEU A 23 -3.41 -25.46 16.22
CA LEU A 23 -2.18 -25.90 16.85
C LEU A 23 -2.36 -26.23 18.35
N PHE A 24 -3.13 -25.40 19.07
CA PHE A 24 -3.52 -25.67 20.44
C PHE A 24 -4.38 -26.95 20.55
N ALA A 25 -5.38 -27.11 19.68
CA ALA A 25 -6.23 -28.28 19.66
C ALA A 25 -5.44 -29.57 19.36
N ILE A 26 -4.53 -29.52 18.40
CA ILE A 26 -3.60 -30.63 18.09
C ILE A 26 -2.70 -30.95 19.28
N PHE A 27 -2.09 -29.93 19.91
CA PHE A 27 -1.24 -30.13 21.08
C PHE A 27 -1.99 -30.76 22.25
N PHE A 28 -3.17 -30.24 22.60
CA PHE A 28 -4.03 -30.81 23.63
C PHE A 28 -4.54 -32.20 23.27
N GLY A 29 -4.97 -32.39 22.01
CA GLY A 29 -5.41 -33.70 21.49
C GLY A 29 -4.30 -34.76 21.58
N LEU A 30 -3.09 -34.41 21.16
CA LEU A 30 -1.92 -35.31 21.27
C LEU A 30 -1.53 -35.59 22.73
N SER A 31 -1.60 -34.59 23.59
CA SER A 31 -1.31 -34.75 25.04
C SER A 31 -2.35 -35.65 25.70
N PHE A 32 -3.64 -35.47 25.36
CA PHE A 32 -4.72 -36.30 25.87
C PHE A 32 -4.65 -37.72 25.33
N ALA A 33 -4.34 -37.90 24.05
CA ALA A 33 -4.14 -39.23 23.46
C ALA A 33 -2.96 -39.98 24.09
N ARG A 34 -1.87 -39.26 24.44
CA ARG A 34 -0.72 -39.83 25.16
C ARG A 34 -1.09 -40.26 26.58
N SER A 35 -1.85 -39.45 27.32
CA SER A 35 -2.30 -39.81 28.67
C SER A 35 -3.23 -41.02 28.65
N ARG A 36 -4.14 -41.13 27.67
CA ARG A 36 -5.00 -42.31 27.49
C ARG A 36 -4.23 -43.57 27.10
N ARG A 37 -3.17 -43.44 26.27
CA ARG A 37 -2.30 -44.57 25.95
C ARG A 37 -1.55 -45.05 27.21
N ALA A 38 -0.99 -44.13 27.98
CA ALA A 38 -0.31 -44.47 29.23
C ALA A 38 -1.22 -45.16 30.25
N GLN A 39 -2.50 -44.73 30.32
CA GLN A 39 -3.52 -45.40 31.16
C GLN A 39 -3.83 -46.82 30.65
N ARG A 40 -4.02 -46.99 29.36
CA ARG A 40 -4.26 -48.34 28.78
C ARG A 40 -3.09 -49.27 28.98
N GLU A 41 -1.85 -48.80 28.77
CA GLU A 41 -0.63 -49.58 29.03
C GLU A 41 -0.52 -49.96 30.48
N ALA A 42 -0.92 -49.08 31.42
CA ALA A 42 -0.96 -49.39 32.84
C ALA A 42 -2.02 -50.44 33.20
N ASP A 43 -3.22 -50.32 32.60
CA ASP A 43 -4.33 -51.30 32.78
C ASP A 43 -3.99 -52.66 32.20
N GLU A 44 -3.35 -52.71 31.01
CA GLU A 44 -2.84 -53.94 30.38
C GLU A 44 -1.73 -54.58 31.24
N ALA A 45 -0.82 -53.77 31.77
CA ALA A 45 0.23 -54.26 32.65
C ALA A 45 -0.33 -54.81 33.96
N ALA A 46 -1.36 -54.16 34.53
CA ALA A 46 -2.06 -54.68 35.71
C ALA A 46 -2.77 -56.00 35.46
N THR A 47 -3.42 -56.11 34.26
CA THR A 47 -4.10 -57.33 33.83
C THR A 47 -3.10 -58.48 33.61
N ALA A 48 -1.99 -58.19 32.91
CA ALA A 48 -0.93 -59.20 32.66
C ALA A 48 -0.29 -59.70 33.99
N ALA A 49 -0.12 -58.80 34.96
CA ALA A 49 0.37 -59.15 36.30
C ALA A 49 -0.59 -60.10 37.02
N LEU A 50 -1.91 -59.98 36.84
CA LEU A 50 -2.90 -60.88 37.39
C LEU A 50 -2.90 -62.24 36.73
N LEU A 51 -2.51 -62.32 35.44
CA LEU A 51 -2.42 -63.55 34.67
C LEU A 51 -1.06 -64.26 34.75
N GLY A 52 -0.12 -63.69 35.45
CA GLY A 52 1.25 -64.24 35.59
C GLY A 52 2.12 -64.10 34.35
N GLU A 53 1.74 -63.24 33.39
CA GLU A 53 2.52 -62.96 32.20
C GLU A 53 3.64 -61.93 32.49
N PRO A 54 4.78 -61.98 31.76
CA PRO A 54 5.86 -60.99 31.96
C PRO A 54 5.38 -59.58 31.58
N ALA A 55 5.54 -58.62 32.50
CA ALA A 55 5.10 -57.27 32.31
C ALA A 55 5.76 -56.61 31.08
N PRO A 56 5.02 -55.83 30.29
CA PRO A 56 5.60 -55.08 29.16
C PRO A 56 6.69 -54.11 29.68
N PRO A 57 7.76 -53.86 28.87
CA PRO A 57 8.88 -53.01 29.31
C PRO A 57 8.36 -51.58 29.63
N ALA A 58 8.66 -51.08 30.81
CA ALA A 58 8.27 -49.77 31.26
C ALA A 58 8.77 -48.67 30.30
N PRO A 59 7.93 -47.65 29.95
CA PRO A 59 8.32 -46.58 29.10
C PRO A 59 9.55 -45.85 29.67
N LYS A 60 10.55 -45.59 28.81
CA LYS A 60 11.82 -44.96 29.27
C LYS A 60 11.50 -43.56 29.81
N PRO A 61 11.86 -43.22 31.03
CA PRO A 61 11.62 -41.87 31.59
C PRO A 61 12.35 -40.81 30.78
N VAL A 62 11.63 -39.74 30.43
CA VAL A 62 12.24 -38.60 29.75
C VAL A 62 13.19 -37.90 30.70
N SER A 63 14.47 -37.78 30.34
CA SER A 63 15.45 -37.08 31.15
C SER A 63 15.11 -35.58 31.24
N ARG A 64 15.46 -34.94 32.39
CA ARG A 64 15.29 -33.47 32.56
C ARG A 64 15.92 -32.69 31.42
N ARG A 65 17.11 -33.08 30.96
CA ARG A 65 17.83 -32.46 29.84
C ARG A 65 17.01 -32.55 28.54
N GLU A 66 16.43 -33.70 28.27
CA GLU A 66 15.66 -33.91 27.05
C GLU A 66 14.31 -33.14 27.06
N PHE A 67 13.68 -33.07 28.23
CA PHE A 67 12.51 -32.26 28.45
C PHE A 67 12.81 -30.79 28.16
N PHE A 68 13.83 -30.19 28.79
CA PHE A 68 14.19 -28.80 28.58
C PHE A 68 14.60 -28.51 27.12
N ARG A 69 15.37 -29.41 26.50
CA ARG A 69 15.75 -29.26 25.08
C ARG A 69 14.52 -29.23 24.16
N ARG A 70 13.59 -30.16 24.34
CA ARG A 70 12.35 -30.23 23.53
C ARG A 70 11.45 -29.04 23.77
N SER A 71 11.28 -28.60 25.00
CA SER A 71 10.51 -27.42 25.37
C SER A 71 11.11 -26.16 24.76
N LEU A 72 12.43 -25.97 24.83
CA LEU A 72 13.12 -24.84 24.23
C LEU A 72 12.94 -24.79 22.71
N VAL A 73 13.15 -25.92 22.03
CA VAL A 73 12.98 -25.99 20.58
C VAL A 73 11.53 -25.71 20.18
N ALA A 74 10.55 -26.30 20.91
CA ALA A 74 9.14 -26.06 20.65
C ALA A 74 8.76 -24.58 20.84
N SER A 75 9.20 -23.95 21.93
CA SER A 75 8.97 -22.53 22.21
C SER A 75 9.60 -21.62 21.15
N LEU A 76 10.82 -21.94 20.72
CA LEU A 76 11.51 -21.19 19.67
C LEU A 76 10.79 -21.30 18.33
N LEU A 77 10.30 -22.48 17.97
CA LEU A 77 9.53 -22.67 16.73
C LEU A 77 8.21 -21.90 16.75
N VAL A 78 7.46 -21.93 17.87
CA VAL A 78 6.23 -21.17 18.04
C VAL A 78 6.52 -19.67 17.95
N PHE A 79 7.50 -19.19 18.70
CA PHE A 79 7.88 -17.77 18.65
C PHE A 79 8.28 -17.31 17.23
N THR A 80 9.08 -18.13 16.53
CA THR A 80 9.51 -17.79 15.16
C THR A 80 8.33 -17.79 14.19
N ALA A 81 7.38 -18.71 14.34
CA ALA A 81 6.20 -18.77 13.50
C ALA A 81 5.28 -17.57 13.74
N GLU A 82 5.00 -17.22 14.98
CA GLU A 82 4.13 -16.09 15.34
C GLU A 82 4.78 -14.74 14.99
N PHE A 83 6.01 -14.52 15.41
CA PHE A 83 6.72 -13.27 15.15
C PHE A 83 7.02 -13.09 13.66
N GLY A 84 7.50 -14.15 12.99
CA GLY A 84 7.76 -14.14 11.57
C GLY A 84 6.47 -13.93 10.75
N GLY A 85 5.40 -14.64 11.11
CA GLY A 85 4.09 -14.47 10.47
C GLY A 85 3.52 -13.07 10.66
N ALA A 86 3.57 -12.52 11.87
CA ALA A 86 3.13 -11.15 12.16
C ALA A 86 3.98 -10.11 11.40
N THR A 87 5.29 -10.31 11.31
CA THR A 87 6.20 -9.43 10.58
C THR A 87 5.89 -9.44 9.07
N ILE A 88 5.70 -10.62 8.49
CA ILE A 88 5.32 -10.74 7.07
C ILE A 88 3.95 -10.07 6.82
N ALA A 89 2.95 -10.30 7.68
CA ALA A 89 1.65 -9.69 7.56
C ALA A 89 1.69 -8.15 7.69
N PHE A 90 2.55 -7.62 8.58
CA PHE A 90 2.75 -6.18 8.75
C PHE A 90 3.47 -5.55 7.56
N LEU A 91 4.48 -6.24 7.01
CA LEU A 91 5.25 -5.75 5.86
C LEU A 91 4.52 -5.97 4.53
N TRP A 92 3.43 -6.74 4.51
CA TRP A 92 2.68 -7.00 3.28
C TRP A 92 1.95 -5.72 2.84
N PRO A 93 2.27 -5.17 1.65
CA PRO A 93 1.69 -3.90 1.22
C PRO A 93 0.17 -4.05 1.02
N ASN A 94 -0.59 -3.20 1.70
CA ASN A 94 -2.02 -3.09 1.46
C ASN A 94 -2.26 -2.11 0.30
N LEU A 95 -2.30 -2.62 -0.93
CA LEU A 95 -2.46 -1.80 -2.15
C LEU A 95 -3.91 -1.41 -2.44
N ARG A 96 -4.85 -1.66 -1.53
CA ARG A 96 -6.28 -1.35 -1.76
C ARG A 96 -6.56 0.11 -1.46
N GLY A 97 -6.90 0.88 -2.52
CA GLY A 97 -7.41 2.24 -2.40
C GLY A 97 -6.40 3.30 -1.96
N GLY A 98 -5.08 2.97 -1.91
CA GLY A 98 -4.00 3.89 -1.63
C GLY A 98 -3.14 4.21 -2.84
N PHE A 99 -2.09 5.00 -2.62
CA PHE A 99 -1.05 5.27 -3.63
C PHE A 99 -0.48 3.95 -4.18
N GLY A 100 -0.35 3.85 -5.50
CA GLY A 100 0.05 2.62 -6.20
C GLY A 100 -1.13 1.78 -6.69
N SER A 101 -2.35 2.33 -6.69
CA SER A 101 -3.57 1.70 -7.24
C SER A 101 -4.41 2.71 -7.99
N VAL A 102 -5.50 2.23 -8.62
CA VAL A 102 -6.52 3.12 -9.19
C VAL A 102 -7.36 3.70 -8.06
N ILE A 103 -7.43 5.03 -7.99
CA ILE A 103 -8.13 5.79 -6.95
C ILE A 103 -9.35 6.48 -7.57
N ASN A 104 -10.53 6.26 -6.97
CA ASN A 104 -11.70 7.08 -7.27
C ASN A 104 -11.56 8.42 -6.53
N ALA A 105 -11.41 9.51 -7.30
CA ALA A 105 -11.26 10.86 -6.78
C ALA A 105 -12.59 11.56 -6.49
N GLY A 106 -13.71 10.97 -6.89
CA GLY A 106 -15.07 11.53 -6.78
C GLY A 106 -15.70 11.86 -8.12
N LYS A 107 -16.82 12.57 -8.09
CA LYS A 107 -17.54 12.97 -9.31
C LYS A 107 -16.83 14.13 -10.02
N LEU A 108 -16.78 14.05 -11.35
CA LEU A 108 -16.19 15.10 -12.18
C LEU A 108 -16.84 16.48 -11.95
N GLU A 109 -18.17 16.51 -11.84
CA GLU A 109 -18.92 17.75 -11.58
C GLU A 109 -18.55 18.39 -10.24
N ASP A 110 -18.41 17.58 -9.18
CA ASP A 110 -18.02 18.05 -7.84
C ASP A 110 -16.59 18.62 -7.85
N ILE A 111 -15.67 17.91 -8.52
CA ILE A 111 -14.27 18.32 -8.65
C ILE A 111 -14.16 19.63 -9.43
N LEU A 112 -14.87 19.74 -10.56
CA LEU A 112 -14.88 20.97 -11.35
C LEU A 112 -15.60 22.11 -10.61
N GLY A 113 -16.68 21.82 -9.88
CA GLY A 113 -17.36 22.76 -8.98
C GLY A 113 -16.41 23.32 -7.95
N PHE A 114 -15.70 22.46 -7.21
CA PHE A 114 -14.70 22.87 -6.22
C PHE A 114 -13.61 23.77 -6.83
N ILE A 115 -13.05 23.38 -7.99
CA ILE A 115 -12.00 24.17 -8.65
C ILE A 115 -12.53 25.55 -9.08
N ASN A 116 -13.75 25.62 -9.59
CA ASN A 116 -14.36 26.87 -10.06
C ASN A 116 -14.66 27.83 -8.90
N GLU A 117 -15.21 27.31 -7.80
CA GLU A 117 -15.61 28.11 -6.63
C GLU A 117 -14.40 28.65 -5.86
N ASN A 118 -13.37 27.79 -5.69
CA ASN A 118 -12.23 28.13 -4.84
C ASN A 118 -11.03 28.68 -5.60
N ASN A 119 -10.99 28.56 -6.92
CA ASN A 119 -9.83 28.86 -7.78
C ASN A 119 -8.55 28.14 -7.31
N LEU A 120 -8.71 26.91 -6.82
CA LEU A 120 -7.65 26.03 -6.32
C LEU A 120 -7.74 24.67 -7.01
N PRO A 121 -6.62 23.95 -7.22
CA PRO A 121 -6.67 22.57 -7.68
C PRO A 121 -7.32 21.68 -6.64
N PHE A 122 -8.08 20.68 -7.08
CA PHE A 122 -8.58 19.64 -6.18
C PHE A 122 -7.40 18.76 -5.70
N TYR A 123 -7.30 18.51 -4.40
CA TYR A 123 -6.21 17.74 -3.83
C TYR A 123 -6.67 16.41 -3.23
N SER A 124 -6.08 15.31 -3.68
CA SER A 124 -6.24 13.97 -3.10
C SER A 124 -5.05 13.62 -2.23
N GLY A 125 -5.25 13.61 -0.90
CA GLY A 125 -4.20 13.20 0.05
C GLY A 125 -3.82 11.74 -0.06
N THR A 126 -4.78 10.87 -0.30
CA THR A 126 -4.59 9.41 -0.47
C THR A 126 -3.73 9.10 -1.70
N GLY A 127 -4.00 9.78 -2.81
CA GLY A 127 -3.28 9.60 -4.07
C GLY A 127 -2.07 10.51 -4.25
N ARG A 128 -1.86 11.47 -3.35
CA ARG A 128 -0.79 12.48 -3.42
C ARG A 128 -0.75 13.21 -4.75
N PHE A 129 -1.92 13.57 -5.29
CA PHE A 129 -2.04 14.29 -6.55
C PHE A 129 -2.98 15.47 -6.45
N TYR A 130 -2.78 16.40 -7.35
CA TYR A 130 -3.72 17.48 -7.64
C TYR A 130 -4.48 17.17 -8.93
N ILE A 131 -5.77 17.49 -8.99
CA ILE A 131 -6.49 17.57 -10.25
C ILE A 131 -6.64 19.04 -10.60
N VAL A 132 -6.14 19.39 -11.77
CA VAL A 132 -6.23 20.75 -12.34
C VAL A 132 -7.15 20.77 -13.53
N LYS A 133 -7.72 21.93 -13.86
CA LYS A 133 -8.38 22.16 -15.15
C LYS A 133 -7.33 22.29 -16.24
N TYR A 134 -7.51 21.54 -17.30
CA TYR A 134 -6.63 21.58 -18.45
C TYR A 134 -7.41 21.78 -19.75
N GLY A 135 -7.04 22.78 -20.50
CA GLY A 135 -7.61 23.10 -21.82
C GLY A 135 -6.53 23.53 -22.80
N GLY A 136 -5.27 23.11 -22.52
CA GLY A 136 -4.14 23.36 -23.42
C GLY A 136 -4.22 22.55 -24.70
N LYS A 137 -3.43 22.95 -25.67
CA LYS A 137 -3.31 22.25 -26.97
C LYS A 137 -1.97 21.49 -27.01
N PRO A 138 -1.87 20.42 -27.80
CA PRO A 138 -0.58 19.77 -28.06
C PRO A 138 0.46 20.79 -28.49
N SER A 139 1.70 20.60 -28.02
CA SER A 139 2.84 21.49 -28.32
C SER A 139 4.07 20.65 -28.63
N GLY A 140 4.56 20.73 -29.86
CA GLY A 140 5.64 19.85 -30.31
C GLY A 140 5.25 18.37 -30.21
N ASP A 141 6.09 17.56 -29.61
CA ASP A 141 5.86 16.13 -29.41
C ASP A 141 5.01 15.81 -28.18
N VAL A 142 4.51 16.82 -27.44
CA VAL A 142 3.73 16.65 -26.22
C VAL A 142 2.24 16.69 -26.51
N ASP A 143 1.57 15.56 -26.36
CA ASP A 143 0.12 15.39 -26.43
C ASP A 143 -0.39 14.64 -25.21
N TYR A 144 -0.83 15.34 -24.19
CA TYR A 144 -1.32 14.78 -22.94
C TYR A 144 -2.60 13.92 -23.09
N ALA A 145 -3.38 14.14 -24.14
CA ALA A 145 -4.54 13.30 -24.43
C ALA A 145 -4.09 11.94 -24.97
N ALA A 146 -3.13 11.92 -25.87
CA ALA A 146 -2.54 10.68 -26.38
C ALA A 146 -1.82 9.87 -25.32
N GLU A 147 -1.20 10.55 -24.32
CA GLU A 147 -0.57 9.92 -23.17
C GLU A 147 -1.60 9.39 -22.12
N GLY A 148 -2.88 9.73 -22.25
CA GLY A 148 -3.95 9.34 -21.32
C GLY A 148 -3.90 10.04 -19.97
N VAL A 149 -3.18 11.17 -19.88
CA VAL A 149 -3.02 11.95 -18.62
C VAL A 149 -3.99 13.13 -18.53
N THR A 150 -4.86 13.30 -19.51
CA THR A 150 -5.96 14.28 -19.51
C THR A 150 -7.22 13.70 -20.12
N THR A 151 -8.37 14.02 -19.54
CA THR A 151 -9.70 13.69 -20.05
C THR A 151 -10.71 14.73 -19.54
N ASP A 152 -11.75 15.02 -20.29
CA ASP A 152 -12.85 15.90 -19.90
C ASP A 152 -12.42 17.24 -19.25
N GLY A 153 -11.30 17.80 -19.74
CA GLY A 153 -10.78 19.07 -19.28
C GLY A 153 -10.08 19.06 -17.91
N ILE A 154 -9.69 17.88 -17.42
CA ILE A 154 -8.93 17.71 -16.17
C ILE A 154 -7.61 16.97 -16.41
N MET A 155 -6.65 17.18 -15.50
CA MET A 155 -5.34 16.54 -15.50
C MET A 155 -4.86 16.28 -14.06
N PRO A 156 -4.50 15.03 -13.67
CA PRO A 156 -3.91 14.74 -12.39
C PRO A 156 -2.39 14.93 -12.41
N LEU A 157 -1.88 15.75 -11.49
CA LEU A 157 -0.46 16.06 -11.32
C LEU A 157 0.06 15.44 -10.03
N TYR A 158 1.17 14.71 -10.10
CA TYR A 158 1.81 14.15 -8.91
C TYR A 158 2.40 15.26 -8.04
N GLN A 159 2.07 15.30 -6.75
CA GLN A 159 2.49 16.34 -5.82
C GLN A 159 4.02 16.38 -5.55
N ARG A 160 4.80 15.52 -6.16
CA ARG A 160 6.23 15.36 -5.92
C ARG A 160 7.06 16.26 -6.85
N CYS A 161 7.98 17.04 -6.27
CA CYS A 161 8.98 17.77 -7.04
C CYS A 161 9.96 16.80 -7.71
N VAL A 162 10.10 16.92 -9.02
CA VAL A 162 10.97 16.06 -9.83
C VAL A 162 12.46 16.36 -9.65
N HIS A 163 12.81 17.44 -8.92
CA HIS A 163 14.21 17.73 -8.56
C HIS A 163 14.73 16.71 -7.52
N LEU A 164 14.18 16.71 -6.29
CA LEU A 164 14.63 15.85 -5.18
C LEU A 164 13.47 15.34 -4.33
N GLY A 165 12.26 15.30 -4.85
CA GLY A 165 11.13 14.62 -4.19
C GLY A 165 10.35 15.43 -3.16
N CYS A 166 10.62 16.74 -2.98
CA CYS A 166 9.85 17.58 -2.07
C CYS A 166 8.38 17.66 -2.46
N ARG A 167 7.51 17.89 -1.48
CA ARG A 167 6.10 18.22 -1.73
C ARG A 167 6.02 19.57 -2.41
N VAL A 168 5.28 19.67 -3.53
CA VAL A 168 5.06 20.91 -4.26
C VAL A 168 3.67 21.45 -3.92
N PRO A 169 3.53 22.52 -3.15
CA PRO A 169 2.25 23.18 -2.92
C PRO A 169 1.83 24.01 -4.13
N PHE A 170 0.52 24.25 -4.23
CA PHE A 170 -0.04 25.23 -5.13
C PHE A 170 0.01 26.63 -4.47
N CYS A 171 0.40 27.64 -5.21
CA CYS A 171 0.44 29.04 -4.74
C CYS A 171 -0.81 29.79 -5.23
N PRO A 172 -1.72 30.21 -4.33
CA PRO A 172 -2.95 30.89 -4.74
C PRO A 172 -2.72 32.23 -5.43
N SER A 173 -1.66 32.96 -5.09
CA SER A 173 -1.37 34.27 -5.69
C SER A 173 -0.81 34.15 -7.10
N SER A 174 0.18 33.30 -7.35
CA SER A 174 0.72 33.10 -8.69
C SER A 174 -0.11 32.15 -9.55
N GLN A 175 -0.99 31.33 -8.93
CA GLN A 175 -1.73 30.24 -9.57
C GLN A 175 -0.80 29.17 -10.18
N TRP A 176 0.41 29.05 -9.65
CA TRP A 176 1.40 28.09 -10.05
C TRP A 176 1.73 27.12 -8.92
N PHE A 177 2.39 26.02 -9.26
CA PHE A 177 2.98 25.10 -8.29
C PHE A 177 4.40 25.50 -7.97
N GLU A 178 4.73 25.67 -6.70
CA GLU A 178 6.01 26.22 -6.26
C GLU A 178 6.66 25.33 -5.22
N CYS A 179 7.83 24.78 -5.55
CA CYS A 179 8.58 23.92 -4.63
C CYS A 179 9.35 24.77 -3.61
N PRO A 180 9.08 24.63 -2.29
CA PRO A 180 9.73 25.47 -1.28
C PRO A 180 11.20 25.09 -1.01
N CYS A 181 11.65 23.90 -1.48
CA CYS A 181 13.00 23.42 -1.18
C CYS A 181 14.08 24.19 -1.95
N HIS A 182 13.93 24.37 -3.28
CA HIS A 182 14.93 25.00 -4.12
C HIS A 182 14.29 25.89 -5.21
N GLY A 183 13.06 26.32 -5.01
CA GLY A 183 12.40 27.31 -5.83
C GLY A 183 11.94 26.86 -7.23
N SER A 184 11.91 25.55 -7.53
CA SER A 184 11.35 25.09 -8.80
C SER A 184 9.88 25.50 -8.92
N LYS A 185 9.49 26.03 -10.08
CA LYS A 185 8.14 26.52 -10.35
C LYS A 185 7.58 25.85 -11.60
N TYR A 186 6.30 25.56 -11.53
CA TYR A 186 5.56 24.92 -12.59
C TYR A 186 4.24 25.67 -12.81
N ASN A 187 3.83 25.81 -14.05
CA ASN A 187 2.57 26.49 -14.37
C ASN A 187 1.33 25.68 -13.92
N THR A 188 0.12 26.12 -14.24
CA THR A 188 -1.13 25.44 -13.88
C THR A 188 -1.25 24.01 -14.42
N ALA A 189 -0.56 23.67 -15.51
CA ALA A 189 -0.50 22.31 -16.08
C ALA A 189 0.70 21.50 -15.57
N GLY A 190 1.43 21.98 -14.55
CA GLY A 190 2.61 21.30 -14.02
C GLY A 190 3.83 21.33 -14.95
N GLU A 191 3.84 22.20 -15.95
CA GLU A 191 4.96 22.35 -16.89
C GLU A 191 6.04 23.23 -16.27
N TYR A 192 7.31 22.83 -16.46
CA TYR A 192 8.46 23.52 -15.91
C TYR A 192 8.55 24.97 -16.39
N GLN A 193 8.79 25.90 -15.47
CA GLN A 193 8.98 27.31 -15.77
C GLN A 193 10.32 27.85 -15.22
N LEU A 194 10.65 27.56 -13.96
CA LEU A 194 11.83 28.10 -13.28
C LEU A 194 12.43 27.07 -12.31
N GLY A 195 13.71 27.26 -11.95
CA GLY A 195 14.41 26.55 -10.89
C GLY A 195 15.19 25.30 -11.35
N PRO A 196 15.67 24.47 -10.41
CA PRO A 196 16.59 23.38 -10.73
C PRO A 196 15.94 22.09 -11.25
N ALA A 197 14.59 21.97 -11.23
CA ALA A 197 13.91 20.75 -11.69
C ALA A 197 14.25 20.41 -13.16
N PRO A 198 14.53 19.13 -13.50
CA PRO A 198 14.94 18.73 -14.85
C PRO A 198 13.82 18.77 -15.90
N HIS A 199 12.56 18.64 -15.46
CA HIS A 199 11.37 18.62 -16.33
C HIS A 199 10.13 19.08 -15.55
N GLY A 200 8.96 19.07 -16.19
CA GLY A 200 7.67 19.35 -15.52
C GLY A 200 7.28 18.32 -14.48
N MET A 201 6.22 18.58 -13.72
CA MET A 201 5.68 17.64 -12.73
C MET A 201 5.22 16.35 -13.41
N ASP A 202 5.48 15.23 -12.76
CA ASP A 202 4.98 13.91 -13.17
C ASP A 202 3.45 13.88 -13.09
N ARG A 203 2.83 12.96 -13.81
CA ARG A 203 1.40 12.83 -13.98
C ARG A 203 0.94 11.41 -13.76
N PHE A 204 -0.38 11.25 -13.67
CA PHE A 204 -1.04 9.95 -13.63
C PHE A 204 -2.03 9.82 -14.79
N LYS A 205 -2.28 8.59 -15.23
CA LYS A 205 -3.36 8.31 -16.16
C LYS A 205 -4.70 8.57 -15.50
N VAL A 206 -5.64 9.08 -16.26
CA VAL A 206 -6.98 9.44 -15.76
C VAL A 206 -8.05 8.99 -16.73
N SER A 207 -9.17 8.53 -16.19
CA SER A 207 -10.38 8.22 -16.94
C SER A 207 -11.61 8.65 -16.17
N VAL A 208 -12.68 8.94 -16.90
CA VAL A 208 -13.99 9.22 -16.33
C VAL A 208 -14.93 8.08 -16.69
N SER A 209 -15.56 7.47 -15.68
CA SER A 209 -16.50 6.38 -15.88
C SER A 209 -17.81 6.88 -16.49
N GLY A 210 -18.63 5.97 -17.02
CA GLY A 210 -19.98 6.31 -17.51
C GLY A 210 -20.92 6.89 -16.44
N SER A 211 -20.60 6.69 -15.16
CA SER A 211 -21.28 7.31 -14.01
C SER A 211 -20.70 8.67 -13.60
N GLY A 212 -19.69 9.18 -14.31
CA GLY A 212 -19.02 10.44 -14.01
C GLY A 212 -17.98 10.38 -12.90
N ASP A 213 -17.56 9.20 -12.45
CA ASP A 213 -16.51 9.05 -11.44
C ASP A 213 -15.13 9.21 -12.08
N VAL A 214 -14.29 10.05 -11.48
CA VAL A 214 -12.90 10.29 -11.91
C VAL A 214 -11.99 9.23 -11.29
N MET A 215 -11.41 8.40 -12.15
CA MET A 215 -10.49 7.32 -11.78
C MET A 215 -9.06 7.72 -12.14
N VAL A 216 -8.18 7.79 -11.15
CA VAL A 216 -6.76 8.14 -11.32
C VAL A 216 -5.90 6.92 -11.02
N ASP A 217 -5.10 6.48 -11.99
CA ASP A 217 -4.19 5.35 -11.82
C ASP A 217 -2.83 5.83 -11.29
N THR A 218 -2.62 5.64 -9.99
CA THR A 218 -1.37 6.01 -9.33
C THR A 218 -0.31 4.89 -9.33
N ALA A 219 -0.61 3.73 -9.94
CA ALA A 219 0.34 2.64 -10.09
C ALA A 219 1.39 2.93 -11.17
N GLU A 220 1.02 3.73 -12.18
CA GLU A 220 1.90 4.12 -13.27
C GLU A 220 2.15 5.63 -13.24
N ILE A 221 3.41 6.02 -13.04
CA ILE A 221 3.83 7.42 -13.09
C ILE A 221 4.25 7.74 -14.52
N VAL A 222 3.55 8.67 -15.15
CA VAL A 222 3.92 9.25 -16.44
C VAL A 222 4.85 10.43 -16.20
N LEU A 223 6.03 10.40 -16.79
CA LEU A 223 7.03 11.46 -16.62
C LEU A 223 6.51 12.80 -17.12
N GLY A 224 6.88 13.86 -16.41
CA GLY A 224 6.56 15.23 -16.79
C GLY A 224 7.21 15.64 -18.12
N PRO A 225 6.64 16.63 -18.82
CA PRO A 225 7.17 17.08 -20.12
C PRO A 225 8.54 17.73 -19.97
N PRO A 226 9.35 17.73 -21.04
CA PRO A 226 10.67 18.36 -21.03
C PRO A 226 10.58 19.87 -20.76
N ARG A 227 11.71 20.46 -20.35
CA ARG A 227 11.82 21.93 -20.23
C ARG A 227 11.50 22.59 -21.56
N GLY A 228 10.85 23.75 -21.48
CA GLY A 228 10.43 24.51 -22.67
C GLY A 228 9.01 24.19 -23.13
N THR A 229 8.40 23.10 -22.63
CA THR A 229 6.99 22.83 -22.88
C THR A 229 6.11 23.88 -22.18
N ASN A 230 5.20 24.50 -22.91
CA ASN A 230 4.21 25.43 -22.38
C ASN A 230 2.94 25.35 -23.23
N THR A 231 2.06 24.43 -22.92
CA THR A 231 0.80 24.22 -23.67
C THR A 231 -0.30 25.18 -23.27
N THR A 232 -0.19 25.80 -22.09
CA THR A 232 -1.20 26.72 -21.57
C THR A 232 -0.95 28.18 -21.90
N HIS A 233 0.31 28.56 -22.12
CA HIS A 233 0.77 29.93 -22.36
C HIS A 233 0.29 30.96 -21.31
N LYS A 234 -0.01 30.49 -20.09
CA LYS A 234 -0.50 31.35 -19.01
C LYS A 234 0.66 31.82 -18.13
N PRO A 235 0.91 33.14 -18.04
CA PRO A 235 1.86 33.67 -17.08
C PRO A 235 1.36 33.49 -15.65
N PRO A 236 2.21 33.72 -14.62
CA PRO A 236 1.74 33.72 -13.23
C PRO A 236 0.74 34.86 -13.04
N ALA A 237 -0.36 34.59 -12.30
CA ALA A 237 -1.44 35.54 -12.07
C ALA A 237 -1.03 36.67 -11.09
N GLY A 238 0.01 36.46 -10.29
CA GLY A 238 0.49 37.41 -9.30
C GLY A 238 1.84 37.00 -8.70
N PRO A 239 2.21 37.54 -7.55
CA PRO A 239 3.50 37.29 -6.94
C PRO A 239 3.69 35.82 -6.53
N PHE A 240 4.93 35.36 -6.60
CA PHE A 240 5.29 34.03 -6.15
C PHE A 240 5.23 33.90 -4.62
N CYS A 241 4.76 32.74 -4.14
CA CYS A 241 4.78 32.37 -2.73
C CYS A 241 6.19 31.99 -2.26
N VAL A 242 7.00 31.40 -3.15
CA VAL A 242 8.38 31.02 -2.89
C VAL A 242 9.32 31.96 -3.65
N ALA A 243 10.29 32.54 -2.96
CA ALA A 243 11.30 33.40 -3.60
C ALA A 243 12.01 32.67 -4.75
N VAL A 244 12.39 33.41 -5.78
CA VAL A 244 13.28 32.91 -6.84
C VAL A 244 14.70 32.90 -6.25
N GLN A 245 15.30 31.71 -6.20
CA GLN A 245 16.71 31.55 -5.79
C GLN A 245 17.62 31.60 -6.99
#